data_56c22bccb25ab97088903cb906b7a753
#
_entry.id   56c22bccb25ab97088903cb906b7a753
#
_cell.length_a   1.000
_cell.length_b   1.000
_cell.length_c   1.000
_cell.angle_alpha   90.00
_cell.angle_beta   90.00
_cell.angle_gamma   90.00
#
_symmetry.space_group_name_H-M   'P 1'
#
loop_
_entity.id
_entity.type
_entity.pdbx_description
1 polymer ?
#
loop_
_entity_poly.entity_id
_entity_poly.type
_entity_poly.pdbx_seq_one_letter_code
_entity_poly.pdbx_strand_id
1 'polypeptide(L)'
;MADPLTWLADPARRRPLLRLLVAAQVCYVLGVAGAGYATARFGQHLVLRAAPINPDDLLTDDFVRLRYTIGEVPLDLWREAAAPRRRQAVFVLLASGSGNTATAVGVYAAAPRPAGNQVVLRGWITNVYRRALGLRFNLERYYVPAASPLRREKPGRAHPLRVQVSIAPWGQARIAGVGF
;
A
#
# COMPACT_ATOMS: atom_id res chain seq x y z
N MET A 1 12.69 -29.42 -38.61
CA MET A 1 12.26 -28.63 -37.47
C MET A 1 11.98 -27.22 -37.98
N ALA A 2 10.72 -26.81 -38.04
CA ALA A 2 10.36 -25.47 -38.50
C ALA A 2 10.76 -24.47 -37.44
N ASP A 3 11.50 -23.45 -37.84
CA ASP A 3 12.00 -22.39 -36.96
C ASP A 3 10.81 -21.60 -36.39
N PRO A 4 10.60 -21.53 -35.06
CA PRO A 4 9.46 -20.86 -34.45
C PRO A 4 9.40 -19.35 -34.76
N LEU A 5 10.49 -18.77 -35.29
CA LEU A 5 10.54 -17.35 -35.67
C LEU A 5 10.00 -17.07 -37.05
N THR A 6 9.94 -18.06 -37.97
CA THR A 6 9.35 -17.86 -39.33
C THR A 6 7.86 -17.68 -39.30
N TRP A 7 7.19 -18.18 -38.26
CA TRP A 7 5.75 -18.01 -38.02
C TRP A 7 5.33 -16.55 -37.72
N LEU A 8 6.23 -15.76 -37.10
CA LEU A 8 6.03 -14.33 -36.82
C LEU A 8 6.32 -13.42 -38.03
N ALA A 9 6.91 -13.96 -39.10
CA ALA A 9 7.28 -13.18 -40.28
C ALA A 9 6.12 -13.03 -41.27
N ASP A 10 5.03 -13.79 -41.13
CA ASP A 10 3.85 -13.71 -42.00
C ASP A 10 3.08 -12.40 -41.77
N PRO A 11 3.02 -11.46 -42.74
CA PRO A 11 2.36 -10.17 -42.61
C PRO A 11 0.84 -10.29 -42.39
N ALA A 12 0.22 -11.37 -42.82
CA ALA A 12 -1.20 -11.62 -42.65
C ALA A 12 -1.55 -11.89 -41.18
N ARG A 13 -0.64 -12.50 -40.44
CA ARG A 13 -0.79 -12.84 -38.99
C ARG A 13 -0.23 -11.76 -38.10
N ARG A 14 0.77 -11.03 -38.52
CA ARG A 14 1.42 -9.97 -37.74
C ARG A 14 0.47 -8.82 -37.38
N ARG A 15 -0.38 -8.40 -38.33
CA ARG A 15 -1.35 -7.29 -38.10
C ARG A 15 -2.38 -7.63 -37.01
N PRO A 16 -3.06 -8.78 -36.99
CA PRO A 16 -3.99 -9.11 -35.92
C PRO A 16 -3.29 -9.34 -34.59
N LEU A 17 -2.08 -9.91 -34.56
CA LEU A 17 -1.30 -10.08 -33.34
C LEU A 17 -0.89 -8.74 -32.73
N LEU A 18 -0.46 -7.78 -33.53
CA LEU A 18 -0.16 -6.42 -33.08
C LEU A 18 -1.39 -5.73 -32.49
N ARG A 19 -2.56 -5.86 -33.17
CA ARG A 19 -3.81 -5.30 -32.64
C ARG A 19 -4.20 -5.94 -31.31
N LEU A 20 -4.06 -7.26 -31.18
CA LEU A 20 -4.33 -7.98 -29.93
C LEU A 20 -3.39 -7.52 -28.80
N LEU A 21 -2.10 -7.36 -29.12
CA LEU A 21 -1.10 -6.88 -28.16
C LEU A 21 -1.41 -5.47 -27.67
N VAL A 22 -1.74 -4.56 -28.59
CA VAL A 22 -2.13 -3.19 -28.26
C VAL A 22 -3.41 -3.18 -27.43
N ALA A 23 -4.42 -3.96 -27.84
CA ALA A 23 -5.67 -4.08 -27.08
C ALA A 23 -5.41 -4.60 -25.64
N ALA A 24 -4.58 -5.64 -25.49
CA ALA A 24 -4.21 -6.17 -24.19
C ALA A 24 -3.47 -5.11 -23.32
N GLN A 25 -2.58 -4.33 -23.93
CA GLN A 25 -1.87 -3.24 -23.25
C GLN A 25 -2.83 -2.14 -22.79
N VAL A 26 -3.76 -1.73 -23.65
CA VAL A 26 -4.80 -0.73 -23.30
C VAL A 26 -5.68 -1.25 -22.16
N CYS A 27 -6.16 -2.50 -22.26
CA CYS A 27 -6.95 -3.12 -21.20
C CYS A 27 -6.20 -3.20 -19.87
N TYR A 28 -4.91 -3.53 -19.90
CA TYR A 28 -4.06 -3.54 -18.71
C TYR A 28 -3.96 -2.16 -18.06
N VAL A 29 -3.65 -1.12 -18.84
CA VAL A 29 -3.54 0.26 -18.36
C VAL A 29 -4.86 0.74 -17.76
N LEU A 30 -5.99 0.51 -18.48
CA LEU A 30 -7.33 0.86 -17.99
C LEU A 30 -7.69 0.07 -16.72
N GLY A 31 -7.30 -1.19 -16.64
CA GLY A 31 -7.50 -2.02 -15.43
C GLY A 31 -6.75 -1.47 -14.21
N VAL A 32 -5.49 -1.09 -14.39
CA VAL A 32 -4.67 -0.48 -13.31
C VAL A 32 -5.24 0.87 -12.89
N ALA A 33 -5.60 1.72 -13.84
CA ALA A 33 -6.20 3.03 -13.57
C ALA A 33 -7.56 2.88 -12.87
N GLY A 34 -8.40 1.96 -13.35
CA GLY A 34 -9.71 1.65 -12.78
C GLY A 34 -9.62 1.12 -11.35
N ALA A 35 -8.67 0.22 -11.07
CA ALA A 35 -8.41 -0.28 -9.71
C ALA A 35 -7.99 0.85 -8.75
N GLY A 36 -7.12 1.76 -9.23
CA GLY A 36 -6.72 2.94 -8.48
C GLY A 36 -7.89 3.89 -8.17
N TYR A 37 -8.74 4.15 -9.16
CA TYR A 37 -9.95 4.96 -9.00
C TYR A 37 -10.95 4.30 -8.04
N ALA A 38 -11.20 3.00 -8.19
CA ALA A 38 -12.09 2.24 -7.33
C ALA A 38 -11.63 2.24 -5.86
N THR A 39 -10.31 2.12 -5.62
CA THR A 39 -9.75 2.24 -4.27
C THR A 39 -10.02 3.61 -3.66
N ALA A 40 -9.89 4.68 -4.44
CA ALA A 40 -10.13 6.04 -3.95
C ALA A 40 -11.62 6.31 -3.68
N ARG A 41 -12.52 5.76 -4.51
CA ARG A 41 -13.96 6.08 -4.48
C ARG A 41 -14.77 5.18 -3.56
N PHE A 42 -14.41 3.90 -3.50
CA PHE A 42 -15.17 2.85 -2.79
C PHE A 42 -14.39 2.23 -1.63
N GLY A 43 -13.15 2.69 -1.37
CA GLY A 43 -12.36 2.21 -0.25
C GLY A 43 -12.94 2.66 1.09
N GLN A 44 -12.72 1.87 2.13
CA GLN A 44 -13.03 2.27 3.50
C GLN A 44 -11.98 3.26 4.00
N HIS A 45 -12.43 4.37 4.56
CA HIS A 45 -11.56 5.42 5.08
C HIS A 45 -11.18 5.14 6.53
N LEU A 46 -9.89 5.07 6.79
CA LEU A 46 -9.31 4.88 8.12
C LEU A 46 -8.20 5.91 8.37
N VAL A 47 -7.92 6.16 9.63
CA VAL A 47 -6.81 7.01 10.05
C VAL A 47 -5.69 6.14 10.61
N LEU A 48 -4.51 6.26 10.01
CA LEU A 48 -3.28 5.65 10.50
C LEU A 48 -2.45 6.69 11.23
N ARG A 49 -1.86 6.31 12.35
CA ARG A 49 -0.85 7.14 13.01
C ARG A 49 0.50 6.94 12.34
N ALA A 50 1.14 8.04 12.00
CA ALA A 50 2.47 8.03 11.41
C ALA A 50 3.35 9.12 12.04
N ALA A 51 4.66 8.95 11.91
CA ALA A 51 5.64 9.98 12.19
C ALA A 51 6.54 10.15 10.96
N PRO A 52 7.04 11.37 10.66
CA PRO A 52 8.05 11.54 9.66
C PRO A 52 9.34 10.85 10.14
N ILE A 53 10.05 10.18 9.23
CA ILE A 53 11.33 9.54 9.55
C ILE A 53 12.39 10.60 9.79
N ASN A 54 12.37 11.63 8.94
CA ASN A 54 13.23 12.80 9.07
C ASN A 54 12.33 14.05 8.96
N PRO A 55 12.25 14.88 10.02
CA PRO A 55 11.46 16.11 9.98
C PRO A 55 11.94 17.11 8.92
N ASP A 56 13.23 17.11 8.58
CA ASP A 56 13.82 18.00 7.60
C ASP A 56 13.38 17.68 6.16
N ASP A 57 12.93 16.45 5.88
CA ASP A 57 12.37 16.07 4.58
C ASP A 57 11.15 16.93 4.20
N LEU A 58 10.40 17.44 5.21
CA LEU A 58 9.23 18.30 4.99
C LEU A 58 9.60 19.67 4.40
N LEU A 59 10.83 20.11 4.60
CA LEU A 59 11.30 21.44 4.19
C LEU A 59 12.05 21.42 2.86
N THR A 60 12.72 20.33 2.57
CA THR A 60 13.72 20.26 1.48
C THR A 60 13.23 19.42 0.30
N ASP A 61 12.49 18.34 0.57
CA ASP A 61 12.07 17.38 -0.45
C ASP A 61 10.60 17.57 -0.84
N ASP A 62 10.25 17.17 -2.07
CA ASP A 62 8.87 17.13 -2.56
C ASP A 62 8.06 15.98 -1.93
N PHE A 63 8.73 15.09 -1.22
CA PHE A 63 8.08 13.96 -0.52
C PHE A 63 8.62 13.79 0.89
N VAL A 64 7.77 13.32 1.78
CA VAL A 64 8.13 12.94 3.14
C VAL A 64 8.03 11.42 3.30
N ARG A 65 8.99 10.86 4.03
CA ARG A 65 8.95 9.44 4.43
C ARG A 65 8.20 9.29 5.74
N LEU A 66 7.17 8.45 5.71
CA LEU A 66 6.32 8.20 6.86
C LEU A 66 6.62 6.83 7.48
N ARG A 67 6.73 6.79 8.79
CA ARG A 67 6.77 5.56 9.58
C ARG A 67 5.42 5.40 10.28
N TYR A 68 4.70 4.36 9.92
CA TYR A 68 3.42 4.04 10.53
C TYR A 68 3.61 3.25 11.82
N THR A 69 2.77 3.49 12.83
CA THR A 69 2.74 2.68 14.06
C THR A 69 2.47 1.21 13.75
N ILE A 70 1.62 0.93 12.75
CA ILE A 70 1.34 -0.43 12.28
C ILE A 70 2.47 -1.03 11.43
N GLY A 71 3.53 -0.29 11.15
CA GLY A 71 4.73 -0.77 10.44
C GLY A 71 5.62 -1.67 11.28
N GLU A 72 5.40 -1.70 12.59
CA GLU A 72 6.04 -2.63 13.51
C GLU A 72 4.97 -3.22 14.42
N VAL A 73 4.70 -4.51 14.27
CA VAL A 73 3.66 -5.21 15.03
C VAL A 73 4.28 -6.33 15.86
N PRO A 74 3.74 -6.61 17.05
CA PRO A 74 4.17 -7.74 17.86
C PRO A 74 4.05 -9.07 17.10
N LEU A 75 5.00 -9.99 17.34
CA LEU A 75 5.03 -11.28 16.67
C LEU A 75 3.85 -12.18 17.05
N ASP A 76 3.25 -11.97 18.21
CA ASP A 76 2.05 -12.68 18.69
C ASP A 76 0.79 -12.39 17.86
N LEU A 77 0.81 -11.34 17.05
CA LEU A 77 -0.26 -11.07 16.07
C LEU A 77 -0.16 -11.94 14.81
N TRP A 78 0.93 -12.69 14.62
CA TRP A 78 1.06 -13.64 13.53
C TRP A 78 0.14 -14.85 13.77
N ARG A 79 -0.76 -15.11 12.82
CA ARG A 79 -1.86 -16.10 12.96
C ARG A 79 -1.65 -17.37 12.13
N GLU A 80 -0.45 -17.57 11.59
CA GLU A 80 -0.14 -18.75 10.78
C GLU A 80 0.76 -19.73 11.54
N ALA A 81 0.63 -21.02 11.22
CA ALA A 81 1.47 -22.06 11.80
C ALA A 81 2.93 -22.00 11.27
N ALA A 82 3.10 -21.56 10.01
CA ALA A 82 4.43 -21.41 9.40
C ALA A 82 5.09 -20.12 9.89
N ALA A 83 6.39 -20.17 10.14
CA ALA A 83 7.16 -18.99 10.55
C ALA A 83 7.15 -17.90 9.46
N PRO A 84 7.06 -16.60 9.84
CA PRO A 84 7.07 -15.50 8.90
C PRO A 84 8.43 -15.38 8.21
N ARG A 85 8.42 -15.00 6.92
CA ARG A 85 9.63 -14.85 6.10
C ARG A 85 9.77 -13.43 5.57
N ARG A 86 11.00 -12.95 5.44
CA ARG A 86 11.27 -11.65 4.78
C ARG A 86 10.75 -11.66 3.34
N ARG A 87 10.26 -10.51 2.87
CA ARG A 87 9.64 -10.29 1.56
C ARG A 87 8.34 -11.08 1.32
N GLN A 88 7.83 -11.78 2.32
CA GLN A 88 6.54 -12.45 2.23
C GLN A 88 5.43 -11.40 2.16
N ALA A 89 4.49 -11.59 1.22
CA ALA A 89 3.25 -10.82 1.20
C ALA A 89 2.38 -11.25 2.37
N VAL A 90 1.78 -10.27 3.04
CA VAL A 90 0.91 -10.48 4.20
C VAL A 90 -0.30 -9.58 4.15
N PHE A 91 -1.31 -9.97 4.89
CA PHE A 91 -2.55 -9.23 5.09
C PHE A 91 -2.69 -8.89 6.56
N VAL A 92 -2.71 -7.60 6.86
CA VAL A 92 -2.88 -7.10 8.22
C VAL A 92 -4.34 -6.77 8.43
N LEU A 93 -4.97 -7.41 9.40
CA LEU A 93 -6.32 -7.11 9.82
C LEU A 93 -6.27 -5.91 10.75
N LEU A 94 -6.91 -4.83 10.35
CA LEU A 94 -7.01 -3.59 11.10
C LEU A 94 -8.41 -3.48 11.71
N ALA A 95 -8.49 -3.09 12.97
CA ALA A 95 -9.75 -2.69 13.60
C ALA A 95 -9.77 -1.17 13.79
N SER A 96 -10.91 -0.57 13.48
CA SER A 96 -11.15 0.84 13.74
C SER A 96 -11.46 1.03 15.22
N GLY A 97 -10.62 1.81 15.91
CA GLY A 97 -10.82 2.21 17.29
C GLY A 97 -11.51 3.57 17.41
N SER A 98 -11.45 4.16 18.62
CA SER A 98 -11.97 5.49 18.89
C SER A 98 -11.29 6.54 18.00
N GLY A 99 -12.08 7.45 17.39
CA GLY A 99 -11.60 8.47 16.48
C GLY A 99 -11.16 7.93 15.12
N ASN A 100 -11.69 6.77 14.70
CA ASN A 100 -11.39 6.10 13.43
C ASN A 100 -9.90 5.73 13.24
N THR A 101 -9.13 5.70 14.34
CA THR A 101 -7.71 5.32 14.30
C THR A 101 -7.61 3.79 14.22
N ALA A 102 -6.92 3.29 13.20
CA ALA A 102 -6.77 1.87 12.98
C ALA A 102 -5.61 1.28 13.79
N THR A 103 -5.86 0.10 14.38
CA THR A 103 -4.87 -0.73 15.07
C THR A 103 -4.80 -2.12 14.45
N ALA A 104 -3.61 -2.71 14.42
CA ALA A 104 -3.43 -4.07 13.93
C ALA A 104 -3.94 -5.07 14.98
N VAL A 105 -4.79 -6.01 14.56
CA VAL A 105 -5.35 -7.07 15.41
C VAL A 105 -4.93 -8.48 14.98
N GLY A 106 -4.33 -8.62 13.80
CA GLY A 106 -3.78 -9.88 13.31
C GLY A 106 -3.03 -9.72 12.00
N VAL A 107 -2.07 -10.60 11.75
CA VAL A 107 -1.27 -10.68 10.53
C VAL A 107 -1.40 -12.08 9.94
N TYR A 108 -1.73 -12.17 8.67
CA TYR A 108 -2.06 -13.41 7.96
C TYR A 108 -1.27 -13.54 6.66
N ALA A 109 -0.97 -14.77 6.24
CA ALA A 109 -0.36 -15.03 4.94
C ALA A 109 -1.39 -14.97 3.79
N ALA A 110 -2.65 -15.28 4.07
CA ALA A 110 -3.77 -15.17 3.14
C ALA A 110 -4.78 -14.12 3.62
N ALA A 111 -5.54 -13.53 2.71
CA ALA A 111 -6.52 -12.50 3.06
C ALA A 111 -7.61 -13.07 3.98
N PRO A 112 -7.70 -12.62 5.25
CA PRO A 112 -8.78 -13.02 6.15
C PRO A 112 -10.08 -12.35 5.72
N ARG A 113 -11.20 -12.90 6.17
CA ARG A 113 -12.50 -12.23 6.02
C ARG A 113 -12.67 -11.20 7.14
N PRO A 114 -12.76 -9.90 6.80
CA PRO A 114 -12.98 -8.89 7.82
C PRO A 114 -14.39 -9.02 8.41
N ALA A 115 -14.55 -8.75 9.68
CA ALA A 115 -15.83 -8.75 10.38
C ALA A 115 -16.12 -7.37 10.98
N GLY A 116 -17.37 -6.91 10.87
CA GLY A 116 -17.80 -5.64 11.45
C GLY A 116 -17.04 -4.43 10.89
N ASN A 117 -16.32 -3.72 11.77
CA ASN A 117 -15.53 -2.53 11.45
C ASN A 117 -14.05 -2.84 11.13
N GLN A 118 -13.77 -4.08 10.75
CA GLN A 118 -12.41 -4.49 10.39
C GLN A 118 -12.14 -4.28 8.91
N VAL A 119 -10.86 -4.00 8.59
CA VAL A 119 -10.38 -3.81 7.22
C VAL A 119 -9.08 -4.57 7.03
N VAL A 120 -8.89 -5.15 5.86
CA VAL A 120 -7.69 -5.89 5.51
C VAL A 120 -6.75 -4.99 4.71
N LEU A 121 -5.53 -4.81 5.21
CA LEU A 121 -4.48 -4.06 4.54
C LEU A 121 -3.38 -5.01 4.06
N ARG A 122 -3.09 -4.97 2.76
CA ARG A 122 -2.00 -5.76 2.18
C ARG A 122 -0.65 -5.10 2.42
N GLY A 123 0.33 -5.89 2.83
CA GLY A 123 1.70 -5.44 3.06
C GLY A 123 2.73 -6.53 2.79
N TRP A 124 3.98 -6.24 3.14
CA TRP A 124 5.10 -7.16 3.02
C TRP A 124 5.95 -7.12 4.28
N ILE A 125 6.48 -8.28 4.69
CA ILE A 125 7.44 -8.38 5.78
C ILE A 125 8.78 -7.84 5.30
N THR A 126 9.27 -6.80 5.96
CA THR A 126 10.62 -6.25 5.72
C THR A 126 11.65 -6.95 6.59
N ASN A 127 11.34 -7.13 7.86
CA ASN A 127 12.21 -7.76 8.84
C ASN A 127 11.40 -8.63 9.81
N VAL A 128 12.04 -9.69 10.27
CA VAL A 128 11.52 -10.54 11.34
C VAL A 128 12.45 -10.34 12.52
N TYR A 129 11.95 -9.71 13.58
CA TYR A 129 12.64 -9.51 14.82
C TYR A 129 12.25 -10.58 15.85
N ARG A 130 12.96 -10.64 16.95
CA ARG A 130 12.72 -11.65 18.00
C ARG A 130 11.32 -11.57 18.62
N ARG A 131 10.72 -10.38 18.68
CA ARG A 131 9.40 -10.12 19.28
C ARG A 131 8.46 -9.29 18.40
N ALA A 132 8.89 -8.93 17.19
CA ALA A 132 8.14 -8.05 16.33
C ALA A 132 8.34 -8.39 14.84
N LEU A 133 7.38 -7.98 14.01
CA LEU A 133 7.44 -8.02 12.55
C LEU A 133 7.52 -6.60 12.03
N GLY A 134 8.54 -6.32 11.22
CA GLY A 134 8.61 -5.09 10.43
C GLY A 134 7.78 -5.26 9.15
N LEU A 135 6.84 -4.36 8.94
CA LEU A 135 5.90 -4.39 7.81
C LEU A 135 6.04 -3.13 6.95
N ARG A 136 5.72 -3.28 5.67
CA ARG A 136 5.68 -2.20 4.69
C ARG A 136 4.40 -2.29 3.87
N PHE A 137 3.78 -1.14 3.57
CA PHE A 137 2.45 -1.06 2.94
C PHE A 137 2.42 -0.30 1.62
N ASN A 138 3.58 0.20 1.13
CA ASN A 138 3.71 1.14 -0.01
C ASN A 138 3.00 2.48 0.20
N LEU A 139 2.78 2.86 1.46
CA LEU A 139 2.23 4.14 1.89
C LEU A 139 3.31 5.04 2.52
N GLU A 140 4.57 4.60 2.54
CA GLU A 140 5.66 5.24 3.27
C GLU A 140 6.18 6.51 2.61
N ARG A 141 5.76 6.79 1.38
CA ARG A 141 6.10 8.03 0.67
C ARG A 141 4.84 8.85 0.43
N TYR A 142 4.86 10.08 0.92
CA TYR A 142 3.80 11.05 0.66
C TYR A 142 4.39 12.28 -0.03
N TYR A 143 3.87 12.60 -1.21
CA TYR A 143 4.21 13.83 -1.91
C TYR A 143 3.46 14.99 -1.27
N VAL A 144 4.21 15.97 -0.75
CA VAL A 144 3.66 17.12 -0.05
C VAL A 144 3.35 18.22 -1.06
N PRO A 145 2.09 18.58 -1.31
CA PRO A 145 1.77 19.70 -2.19
C PRO A 145 2.42 21.00 -1.71
N ALA A 146 2.80 21.86 -2.64
CA ALA A 146 3.48 23.12 -2.32
C ALA A 146 2.67 24.00 -1.34
N ALA A 147 1.34 23.98 -1.43
CA ALA A 147 0.44 24.73 -0.56
C ALA A 147 0.13 24.02 0.77
N SER A 148 0.71 22.85 1.05
CA SER A 148 0.40 22.07 2.23
C SER A 148 0.82 22.77 3.52
N PRO A 149 -0.03 22.81 4.56
CA PRO A 149 0.34 23.33 5.87
C PRO A 149 1.51 22.55 6.51
N LEU A 150 1.73 21.31 6.10
CA LEU A 150 2.85 20.46 6.54
C LEU A 150 4.22 21.09 6.21
N ARG A 151 4.33 21.90 5.15
CA ARG A 151 5.57 22.61 4.79
C ARG A 151 5.88 23.81 5.70
N ARG A 152 4.90 24.28 6.47
CA ARG A 152 5.04 25.42 7.38
C ARG A 152 5.48 25.05 8.78
N GLU A 153 5.52 23.78 9.07
CA GLU A 153 5.88 23.28 10.40
C GLU A 153 7.39 23.41 10.63
N LYS A 154 7.76 24.02 11.75
CA LYS A 154 9.17 24.19 12.11
C LYS A 154 9.82 22.83 12.41
N PRO A 155 11.06 22.59 11.91
CA PRO A 155 11.84 21.42 12.28
C PRO A 155 11.96 21.30 13.81
N GLY A 156 11.84 20.07 14.32
CA GLY A 156 12.09 19.78 15.74
C GLY A 156 10.87 19.38 16.58
N ARG A 157 9.66 19.50 16.05
CA ARG A 157 8.47 18.91 16.70
C ARG A 157 7.97 17.73 15.87
N ALA A 158 8.39 16.53 16.24
CA ALA A 158 7.81 15.31 15.69
C ALA A 158 6.39 15.11 16.25
N HIS A 159 5.42 15.85 15.71
CA HIS A 159 4.03 15.60 16.03
C HIS A 159 3.56 14.34 15.30
N PRO A 160 2.79 13.46 15.97
CA PRO A 160 2.21 12.31 15.31
C PRO A 160 1.24 12.78 14.22
N LEU A 161 1.55 12.42 12.98
CA LEU A 161 0.70 12.71 11.83
C LEU A 161 -0.47 11.73 11.79
N ARG A 162 -1.64 12.25 11.43
CA ARG A 162 -2.82 11.47 11.10
C ARG A 162 -2.90 11.31 9.58
N VAL A 163 -2.70 10.11 9.10
CA VAL A 163 -2.77 9.80 7.68
C VAL A 163 -4.11 9.16 7.38
N GLN A 164 -4.94 9.86 6.63
CA GLN A 164 -6.18 9.30 6.11
C GLN A 164 -5.85 8.39 4.94
N VAL A 165 -6.26 7.13 5.02
CA VAL A 165 -6.07 6.15 3.97
C VAL A 165 -7.42 5.60 3.52
N SER A 166 -7.54 5.38 2.21
CA SER A 166 -8.65 4.66 1.62
C SER A 166 -8.16 3.25 1.28
N ILE A 167 -8.82 2.23 1.82
CA ILE A 167 -8.45 0.82 1.68
C ILE A 167 -9.55 0.09 0.92
N ALA A 168 -9.19 -0.49 -0.23
CA ALA A 168 -10.08 -1.29 -1.04
C ALA A 168 -10.35 -2.67 -0.41
N PRO A 169 -11.48 -3.34 -0.74
CA PRO A 169 -11.82 -4.66 -0.21
C PRO A 169 -10.76 -5.74 -0.45
N TRP A 170 -9.93 -5.57 -1.49
CA TRP A 170 -8.81 -6.48 -1.80
C TRP A 170 -7.49 -6.11 -1.11
N GLY A 171 -7.50 -5.16 -0.17
CA GLY A 171 -6.36 -4.79 0.67
C GLY A 171 -5.41 -3.74 0.09
N GLN A 172 -5.65 -3.23 -1.12
CA GLN A 172 -4.88 -2.11 -1.66
C GLN A 172 -5.28 -0.82 -0.97
N ALA A 173 -4.28 0.00 -0.62
CA ALA A 173 -4.53 1.28 0.05
C ALA A 173 -3.91 2.45 -0.71
N ARG A 174 -4.52 3.64 -0.52
CA ARG A 174 -4.02 4.93 -1.00
C ARG A 174 -4.14 5.97 0.10
N ILE A 175 -3.17 6.87 0.16
CA ILE A 175 -3.26 8.05 1.04
C ILE A 175 -4.30 9.01 0.44
N ALA A 176 -5.31 9.35 1.24
CA ALA A 176 -6.34 10.32 0.89
C ALA A 176 -5.98 11.71 1.42
N GLY A 177 -5.27 11.79 2.54
CA GLY A 177 -4.82 13.05 3.13
C GLY A 177 -3.88 12.83 4.30
N VAL A 178 -3.15 13.87 4.66
CA VAL A 178 -2.25 13.89 5.83
C VAL A 178 -2.52 15.16 6.61
N GLY A 179 -2.68 15.03 7.93
CA GLY A 179 -2.92 16.13 8.86
C GLY A 179 -2.30 15.85 10.23
N PHE A 180 -2.49 16.78 11.16
CA PHE A 180 -2.03 16.68 12.55
C PHE A 180 -3.12 16.13 13.47
#